data_09da95dd6e4779b6060f47f7866cc29c
#
_entry.id   09da95dd6e4779b6060f47f7866cc29c
#
_cell.length_a   1.000
_cell.length_b   1.000
_cell.length_c   1.000
_cell.angle_alpha   90.00
_cell.angle_beta   90.00
_cell.angle_gamma   90.00
#
_symmetry.space_group_name_H-M   'P 1'
#
loop_
_entity.id
_entity.type
_entity.pdbx_description
1 polymer ?
#
loop_
_entity_poly.entity_id
_entity_poly.type
_entity_poly.pdbx_seq_one_letter_code
_entity_poly.pdbx_strand_id
1 'polypeptide(L)'
;MNKKKILITGSSGLVGNVIRNGIHSEYEVIGLDQRNEECKTVHAVNSICLKEIAPFFEGVDTVIDLASNPSQFSPWSVIHENNLLCTYNCLQAAVDSGVKRVIFASSNHATGMYELDEPYNSIVSGNYDELDFGSLPLITTDMPIRPDGPYGIGKAFGEAAGRYFSDQDGLSVLCLRIGTVNKQNRPLDIRHYATLLSHEDLVRLVISCIEAPHDRKFGIYYGVSDNKWRFWDISNSMNDLGYSPKDNAELWRDTD
;
A
#
# COMPACT_ATOMS: atom_id res chain seq x y z
N MET A 1 17.07 -13.82 -19.41
CA MET A 1 17.05 -13.89 -17.92
C MET A 1 15.69 -14.38 -17.51
N ASN A 2 15.59 -15.20 -16.48
CA ASN A 2 14.27 -15.57 -15.95
C ASN A 2 13.63 -14.32 -15.33
N LYS A 3 12.32 -14.16 -15.52
CA LYS A 3 11.56 -13.07 -14.86
C LYS A 3 11.57 -13.27 -13.34
N LYS A 4 11.60 -12.18 -12.56
CA LYS A 4 11.36 -12.25 -11.12
C LYS A 4 9.95 -12.80 -10.87
N LYS A 5 9.81 -13.65 -9.87
CA LYS A 5 8.54 -14.27 -9.44
C LYS A 5 7.92 -13.44 -8.32
N ILE A 6 6.75 -12.89 -8.58
CA ILE A 6 6.02 -12.00 -7.67
C ILE A 6 4.75 -12.70 -7.18
N LEU A 7 4.60 -12.79 -5.87
CA LEU A 7 3.37 -13.29 -5.25
C LEU A 7 2.54 -12.10 -4.76
N ILE A 8 1.25 -12.08 -5.06
CA ILE A 8 0.31 -11.04 -4.62
C ILE A 8 -0.79 -11.68 -3.77
N THR A 9 -0.85 -11.37 -2.49
CA THR A 9 -1.99 -11.75 -1.64
C THR A 9 -3.12 -10.73 -1.79
N GLY A 10 -4.38 -11.13 -1.65
CA GLY A 10 -5.52 -10.25 -1.93
C GLY A 10 -5.62 -9.81 -3.40
N SER A 11 -5.13 -10.66 -4.30
CA SER A 11 -4.89 -10.35 -5.72
C SER A 11 -6.16 -10.05 -6.53
N SER A 12 -7.35 -10.46 -6.05
CA SER A 12 -8.65 -10.22 -6.68
C SER A 12 -9.32 -8.93 -6.19
N GLY A 13 -8.72 -8.21 -5.23
CA GLY A 13 -9.14 -6.89 -4.80
C GLY A 13 -8.88 -5.82 -5.88
N LEU A 14 -9.41 -4.61 -5.68
CA LEU A 14 -9.20 -3.50 -6.62
C LEU A 14 -7.71 -3.24 -6.83
N VAL A 15 -6.96 -3.00 -5.75
CA VAL A 15 -5.52 -2.72 -5.77
C VAL A 15 -4.76 -3.92 -6.36
N GLY A 16 -5.10 -5.15 -5.94
CA GLY A 16 -4.48 -6.37 -6.46
C GLY A 16 -4.66 -6.54 -7.96
N ASN A 17 -5.86 -6.31 -8.49
CA ASN A 17 -6.12 -6.37 -9.93
C ASN A 17 -5.34 -5.30 -10.72
N VAL A 18 -5.29 -4.07 -10.22
CA VAL A 18 -4.52 -2.98 -10.85
C VAL A 18 -3.05 -3.36 -10.94
N ILE A 19 -2.45 -3.79 -9.82
CA ILE A 19 -1.04 -4.17 -9.78
C ILE A 19 -0.79 -5.37 -10.69
N ARG A 20 -1.56 -6.46 -10.54
CA ARG A 20 -1.40 -7.68 -11.35
C ARG A 20 -1.41 -7.37 -12.84
N ASN A 21 -2.38 -6.57 -13.28
CA ASN A 21 -2.50 -6.20 -14.69
C ASN A 21 -1.38 -5.26 -15.16
N GLY A 22 -0.86 -4.42 -14.27
CA GLY A 22 0.22 -3.48 -14.61
C GLY A 22 1.60 -4.12 -14.72
N ILE A 23 1.85 -5.24 -14.01
CA ILE A 23 3.21 -5.83 -13.95
C ILE A 23 3.36 -7.17 -14.66
N HIS A 24 2.28 -7.84 -15.10
CA HIS A 24 2.34 -9.21 -15.66
C HIS A 24 3.19 -9.34 -16.94
N SER A 25 3.40 -8.26 -17.67
CA SER A 25 4.25 -8.27 -18.86
C SER A 25 5.74 -8.41 -18.52
N GLU A 26 6.17 -7.89 -17.36
CA GLU A 26 7.57 -7.83 -16.93
C GLU A 26 7.96 -8.91 -15.95
N TYR A 27 7.00 -9.37 -15.13
CA TYR A 27 7.21 -10.32 -14.04
C TYR A 27 6.39 -11.60 -14.22
N GLU A 28 6.82 -12.68 -13.56
CA GLU A 28 5.99 -13.87 -13.36
C GLU A 28 5.11 -13.65 -12.14
N VAL A 29 3.79 -13.55 -12.31
CA VAL A 29 2.87 -13.16 -11.25
C VAL A 29 1.98 -14.32 -10.83
N ILE A 30 1.95 -14.60 -9.52
CA ILE A 30 1.04 -15.54 -8.86
C ILE A 30 0.14 -14.74 -7.92
N GLY A 31 -1.14 -14.97 -7.97
CA GLY A 31 -2.14 -14.36 -7.08
C GLY A 31 -2.66 -15.34 -6.04
N LEU A 32 -2.85 -14.87 -4.80
CA LEU A 32 -3.62 -15.55 -3.77
C LEU A 32 -4.82 -14.68 -3.38
N ASP A 33 -5.98 -15.26 -3.26
CA ASP A 33 -7.19 -14.62 -2.75
C ASP A 33 -8.12 -15.66 -2.10
N GLN A 34 -8.98 -15.23 -1.19
CA GLN A 34 -10.02 -16.13 -0.65
C GLN A 34 -11.15 -16.39 -1.64
N ARG A 35 -11.28 -15.53 -2.66
CA ARG A 35 -12.26 -15.66 -3.73
C ARG A 35 -11.72 -16.56 -4.83
N ASN A 36 -12.57 -17.45 -5.34
CA ASN A 36 -12.22 -18.23 -6.51
C ASN A 36 -12.43 -17.38 -7.78
N GLU A 37 -11.39 -17.23 -8.58
CA GLU A 37 -11.44 -16.57 -9.89
C GLU A 37 -11.16 -17.58 -11.00
N GLU A 38 -11.78 -17.39 -12.16
CA GLU A 38 -11.46 -18.16 -13.38
C GLU A 38 -10.11 -17.69 -14.01
N CYS A 39 -9.11 -17.46 -13.18
CA CYS A 39 -7.78 -17.04 -13.60
C CYS A 39 -6.76 -18.10 -13.18
N LYS A 40 -6.06 -18.68 -14.15
CA LYS A 40 -5.10 -19.77 -13.91
C LYS A 40 -3.92 -19.41 -13.00
N THR A 41 -3.64 -18.14 -12.84
CA THR A 41 -2.55 -17.64 -11.99
C THR A 41 -3.02 -17.13 -10.62
N VAL A 42 -4.31 -17.28 -10.31
CA VAL A 42 -4.88 -16.93 -9.00
C VAL A 42 -5.36 -18.20 -8.32
N HIS A 43 -4.92 -18.41 -7.09
CA HIS A 43 -5.27 -19.56 -6.27
C HIS A 43 -6.17 -19.13 -5.12
N ALA A 44 -7.27 -19.89 -4.93
CA ALA A 44 -8.20 -19.66 -3.83
C ALA A 44 -7.61 -20.24 -2.54
N VAL A 45 -7.17 -19.36 -1.65
CA VAL A 45 -6.60 -19.74 -0.34
C VAL A 45 -6.97 -18.74 0.73
N ASN A 46 -7.01 -19.19 1.98
CA ASN A 46 -7.29 -18.31 3.11
C ASN A 46 -5.97 -17.87 3.79
N SER A 47 -5.63 -16.60 3.67
CA SER A 47 -4.40 -16.03 4.26
C SER A 47 -4.37 -16.05 5.79
N ILE A 48 -5.49 -16.33 6.45
CA ILE A 48 -5.55 -16.59 7.90
C ILE A 48 -4.82 -17.90 8.25
N CYS A 49 -4.73 -18.84 7.32
CA CYS A 49 -4.11 -20.14 7.54
C CYS A 49 -2.68 -20.19 6.94
N LEU A 50 -1.66 -20.06 7.80
CA LEU A 50 -0.25 -20.10 7.38
C LEU A 50 0.07 -21.35 6.54
N LYS A 51 -0.45 -22.53 6.92
CA LYS A 51 -0.18 -23.79 6.22
C LYS A 51 -0.75 -23.83 4.80
N GLU A 52 -1.82 -23.09 4.55
CA GLU A 52 -2.43 -23.02 3.21
C GLU A 52 -1.64 -22.11 2.28
N ILE A 53 -1.10 -21.00 2.78
CA ILE A 53 -0.36 -20.03 1.95
C ILE A 53 1.11 -20.42 1.74
N ALA A 54 1.77 -21.03 2.74
CA ALA A 54 3.20 -21.31 2.74
C ALA A 54 3.72 -21.99 1.46
N PRO A 55 3.05 -22.99 0.86
CA PRO A 55 3.55 -23.66 -0.35
C PRO A 55 3.70 -22.71 -1.57
N PHE A 56 2.96 -21.60 -1.59
CA PHE A 56 3.03 -20.65 -2.71
C PHE A 56 4.21 -19.67 -2.61
N PHE A 57 4.89 -19.61 -1.47
CA PHE A 57 6.03 -18.74 -1.25
C PHE A 57 7.35 -19.32 -1.76
N GLU A 58 7.38 -20.61 -2.10
CA GLU A 58 8.60 -21.27 -2.59
C GLU A 58 9.09 -20.67 -3.90
N GLY A 59 10.37 -20.23 -3.91
CA GLY A 59 11.02 -19.62 -5.07
C GLY A 59 10.48 -18.25 -5.47
N VAL A 60 9.71 -17.59 -4.60
CA VAL A 60 9.22 -16.23 -4.80
C VAL A 60 10.34 -15.23 -4.48
N ASP A 61 10.54 -14.23 -5.36
CA ASP A 61 11.51 -13.16 -5.13
C ASP A 61 10.92 -12.05 -4.25
N THR A 62 9.68 -11.66 -4.52
CA THR A 62 9.00 -10.56 -3.82
C THR A 62 7.53 -10.91 -3.58
N VAL A 63 7.04 -10.61 -2.39
CA VAL A 63 5.62 -10.69 -2.04
C VAL A 63 5.03 -9.29 -1.97
N ILE A 64 3.85 -9.10 -2.54
CA ILE A 64 3.02 -7.90 -2.38
C ILE A 64 1.85 -8.30 -1.49
N ASP A 65 1.86 -7.85 -0.25
CA ASP A 65 0.86 -8.23 0.76
C ASP A 65 -0.30 -7.22 0.80
N LEU A 66 -1.42 -7.62 0.19
CA LEU A 66 -2.66 -6.84 0.12
C LEU A 66 -3.82 -7.55 0.83
N ALA A 67 -3.61 -8.77 1.34
CA ALA A 67 -4.68 -9.56 1.96
C ALA A 67 -5.17 -8.90 3.25
N SER A 68 -6.30 -8.22 3.16
CA SER A 68 -6.93 -7.55 4.29
C SER A 68 -8.38 -7.21 3.99
N ASN A 69 -9.19 -7.02 5.02
CA ASN A 69 -10.47 -6.35 4.88
C ASN A 69 -10.21 -4.84 4.67
N PRO A 70 -10.60 -4.24 3.52
CA PRO A 70 -10.22 -2.85 3.18
C PRO A 70 -11.16 -1.80 3.80
N SER A 71 -12.22 -2.21 4.48
CA SER A 71 -13.24 -1.27 4.99
C SER A 71 -12.79 -0.62 6.29
N GLN A 72 -12.67 0.71 6.28
CA GLN A 72 -12.44 1.52 7.49
C GLN A 72 -13.57 1.42 8.52
N PHE A 73 -14.76 1.00 8.11
CA PHE A 73 -15.93 0.85 8.98
C PHE A 73 -16.06 -0.56 9.59
N SER A 74 -15.11 -1.46 9.32
CA SER A 74 -15.14 -2.81 9.88
C SER A 74 -14.93 -2.81 11.38
N PRO A 75 -15.69 -3.64 12.13
CA PRO A 75 -15.48 -3.77 13.57
C PRO A 75 -14.15 -4.42 13.87
N TRP A 76 -13.65 -4.21 15.10
CA TRP A 76 -12.36 -4.72 15.54
C TRP A 76 -12.17 -6.22 15.34
N SER A 77 -13.21 -7.04 15.61
CA SER A 77 -13.14 -8.49 15.44
C SER A 77 -12.78 -8.90 14.00
N VAL A 78 -13.34 -8.21 13.00
CA VAL A 78 -13.03 -8.46 11.59
C VAL A 78 -11.60 -8.04 11.26
N ILE A 79 -11.16 -6.87 11.76
CA ILE A 79 -9.79 -6.37 11.52
C ILE A 79 -8.76 -7.29 12.19
N HIS A 80 -9.01 -7.73 13.42
CA HIS A 80 -8.12 -8.64 14.13
C HIS A 80 -7.86 -9.92 13.33
N GLU A 81 -8.90 -10.58 12.84
CA GLU A 81 -8.76 -11.85 12.11
C GLU A 81 -8.21 -11.64 10.69
N ASN A 82 -8.79 -10.71 9.93
CA ASN A 82 -8.51 -10.62 8.49
C ASN A 82 -7.35 -9.68 8.14
N ASN A 83 -6.91 -8.82 9.06
CA ASN A 83 -5.81 -7.91 8.77
C ASN A 83 -4.56 -8.28 9.57
N LEU A 84 -4.64 -8.36 10.91
CA LEU A 84 -3.45 -8.62 11.71
C LEU A 84 -2.88 -10.01 11.45
N LEU A 85 -3.74 -11.04 11.51
CA LEU A 85 -3.30 -12.43 11.36
C LEU A 85 -2.82 -12.72 9.94
N CYS A 86 -3.52 -12.21 8.92
CA CYS A 86 -3.08 -12.37 7.53
C CYS A 86 -1.70 -11.75 7.28
N THR A 87 -1.48 -10.53 7.75
CA THR A 87 -0.18 -9.84 7.59
C THR A 87 0.93 -10.58 8.34
N TYR A 88 0.70 -10.99 9.58
CA TYR A 88 1.70 -11.76 10.33
C TYR A 88 2.06 -13.07 9.62
N ASN A 89 1.06 -13.82 9.18
CA ASN A 89 1.28 -15.09 8.46
C ASN A 89 2.01 -14.89 7.13
N CYS A 90 1.72 -13.81 6.40
CA CYS A 90 2.43 -13.47 5.18
C CYS A 90 3.92 -13.21 5.42
N LEU A 91 4.25 -12.41 6.44
CA LEU A 91 5.63 -12.12 6.83
C LEU A 91 6.36 -13.39 7.31
N GLN A 92 5.70 -14.23 8.12
CA GLN A 92 6.26 -15.49 8.59
C GLN A 92 6.52 -16.46 7.42
N ALA A 93 5.55 -16.63 6.50
CA ALA A 93 5.72 -17.47 5.31
C ALA A 93 6.87 -16.97 4.41
N ALA A 94 7.02 -15.64 4.30
CA ALA A 94 8.12 -15.05 3.53
C ALA A 94 9.48 -15.39 4.12
N VAL A 95 9.64 -15.30 5.45
CA VAL A 95 10.89 -15.69 6.14
C VAL A 95 11.15 -17.19 5.98
N ASP A 96 10.16 -18.02 6.28
CA ASP A 96 10.31 -19.49 6.24
C ASP A 96 10.70 -20.01 4.84
N SER A 97 10.28 -19.30 3.78
CA SER A 97 10.56 -19.65 2.38
C SER A 97 11.77 -18.91 1.77
N GLY A 98 12.45 -18.05 2.53
CA GLY A 98 13.60 -17.30 2.05
C GLY A 98 13.28 -16.21 1.01
N VAL A 99 12.06 -15.69 1.02
CA VAL A 99 11.64 -14.51 0.22
C VAL A 99 12.54 -13.32 0.58
N LYS A 100 12.94 -12.55 -0.42
CA LYS A 100 13.90 -11.45 -0.20
C LYS A 100 13.20 -10.15 0.22
N ARG A 101 11.97 -9.93 -0.24
CA ARG A 101 11.23 -8.69 -0.01
C ARG A 101 9.74 -8.92 0.15
N VAL A 102 9.15 -8.19 1.10
CA VAL A 102 7.70 -8.00 1.22
C VAL A 102 7.38 -6.52 1.03
N ILE A 103 6.44 -6.23 0.14
CA ILE A 103 5.84 -4.91 -0.04
C ILE A 103 4.48 -4.97 0.66
N PHE A 104 4.39 -4.34 1.83
CA PHE A 104 3.18 -4.35 2.64
C PHE A 104 2.27 -3.17 2.28
N ALA A 105 1.03 -3.44 1.93
CA ALA A 105 0.02 -2.40 1.76
C ALA A 105 -0.44 -1.87 3.11
N SER A 106 0.28 -0.88 3.64
CA SER A 106 -0.22 -0.01 4.69
C SER A 106 -1.25 0.96 4.12
N SER A 107 -1.64 1.96 4.86
CA SER A 107 -2.68 2.92 4.45
C SER A 107 -2.42 4.29 5.05
N ASN A 108 -2.90 5.34 4.38
CA ASN A 108 -3.01 6.67 4.96
C ASN A 108 -3.78 6.67 6.29
N HIS A 109 -4.70 5.71 6.50
CA HIS A 109 -5.45 5.54 7.76
C HIS A 109 -4.57 5.21 8.98
N ALA A 110 -3.32 4.79 8.82
CA ALA A 110 -2.37 4.69 9.91
C ALA A 110 -2.04 6.05 10.55
N THR A 111 -2.29 7.12 9.81
CA THR A 111 -2.07 8.52 10.23
C THR A 111 -3.29 9.43 9.95
N GLY A 112 -4.46 8.84 9.73
CA GLY A 112 -5.66 9.54 9.25
C GLY A 112 -6.16 10.64 10.17
N MET A 113 -5.93 10.56 11.50
CA MET A 113 -6.32 11.61 12.43
C MET A 113 -5.63 12.96 12.23
N TYR A 114 -4.54 13.02 11.46
CA TYR A 114 -3.94 14.31 11.08
C TYR A 114 -4.84 15.15 10.18
N GLU A 115 -5.76 14.51 9.43
CA GLU A 115 -6.72 15.20 8.57
C GLU A 115 -7.75 16.04 9.36
N LEU A 116 -7.82 15.89 10.69
CA LEU A 116 -8.64 16.73 11.57
C LEU A 116 -7.91 18.01 12.05
N ASP A 117 -6.60 18.08 11.86
CA ASP A 117 -5.78 19.23 12.25
C ASP A 117 -5.68 20.22 11.07
N GLU A 118 -5.55 21.53 11.38
CA GLU A 118 -5.23 22.51 10.35
C GLU A 118 -3.74 22.44 9.97
N PRO A 119 -3.38 22.64 8.72
CA PRO A 119 -4.21 23.08 7.58
C PRO A 119 -4.87 21.92 6.80
N TYR A 120 -4.65 20.67 7.20
CA TYR A 120 -5.10 19.49 6.44
C TYR A 120 -6.62 19.37 6.41
N ASN A 121 -7.31 19.77 7.51
CA ASN A 121 -8.76 19.78 7.56
C ASN A 121 -9.36 20.73 6.51
N SER A 122 -8.80 21.91 6.37
CA SER A 122 -9.19 22.85 5.31
C SER A 122 -9.00 22.26 3.91
N ILE A 123 -7.89 21.56 3.67
CA ILE A 123 -7.60 20.91 2.37
C ILE A 123 -8.65 19.85 2.04
N VAL A 124 -8.92 18.93 2.97
CA VAL A 124 -9.85 17.81 2.72
C VAL A 124 -11.31 18.26 2.68
N SER A 125 -11.60 19.46 3.20
CA SER A 125 -12.91 20.11 3.15
C SER A 125 -13.08 21.04 1.93
N GLY A 126 -12.00 21.30 1.16
CA GLY A 126 -12.03 22.18 -0.01
C GLY A 126 -11.98 23.67 0.30
N ASN A 127 -11.57 24.04 1.50
CA ASN A 127 -11.45 25.43 1.95
C ASN A 127 -10.03 25.95 1.64
N TYR A 128 -9.77 26.31 0.40
CA TYR A 128 -8.43 26.64 -0.09
C TYR A 128 -8.03 28.11 0.04
N ASP A 129 -9.00 29.01 0.26
CA ASP A 129 -8.82 30.47 0.08
C ASP A 129 -7.76 31.10 1.00
N GLU A 130 -7.56 30.54 2.18
CA GLU A 130 -6.60 31.04 3.17
C GLU A 130 -5.29 30.22 3.21
N LEU A 131 -5.13 29.24 2.32
CA LEU A 131 -3.97 28.36 2.31
C LEU A 131 -2.84 28.91 1.45
N ASP A 132 -1.67 29.15 2.05
CA ASP A 132 -0.42 29.34 1.32
C ASP A 132 0.15 27.99 0.88
N PHE A 133 -0.11 27.62 -0.35
CA PHE A 133 0.33 26.36 -0.93
C PHE A 133 1.85 26.14 -0.87
N GLY A 134 2.62 27.20 -0.96
CA GLY A 134 4.11 27.12 -0.94
C GLY A 134 4.70 26.82 0.44
N SER A 135 3.91 26.99 1.52
CA SER A 135 4.34 26.82 2.90
C SER A 135 3.56 25.77 3.69
N LEU A 136 2.77 24.93 3.01
CA LEU A 136 2.02 23.86 3.67
C LEU A 136 2.96 22.87 4.38
N PRO A 137 2.80 22.64 5.69
CA PRO A 137 3.54 21.60 6.38
C PRO A 137 3.14 20.23 5.85
N LEU A 138 4.12 19.39 5.51
CA LEU A 138 3.85 18.05 5.02
C LEU A 138 3.89 17.02 6.16
N ILE A 139 2.94 16.09 6.15
CA ILE A 139 2.96 14.94 7.04
C ILE A 139 4.03 13.97 6.55
N THR A 140 5.07 13.77 7.36
CA THR A 140 6.17 12.86 7.05
C THR A 140 5.95 11.48 7.66
N THR A 141 6.71 10.49 7.20
CA THR A 141 6.66 9.13 7.77
C THR A 141 7.32 9.03 9.15
N ASP A 142 8.10 10.04 9.55
CA ASP A 142 8.72 10.12 10.88
C ASP A 142 7.78 10.68 11.96
N MET A 143 6.66 11.27 11.54
CA MET A 143 5.64 11.72 12.49
C MET A 143 4.97 10.52 13.16
N PRO A 144 4.54 10.64 14.44
CA PRO A 144 3.84 9.57 15.15
C PRO A 144 2.64 9.03 14.39
N ILE A 145 2.39 7.73 14.50
CA ILE A 145 1.13 7.14 14.00
C ILE A 145 -0.06 7.75 14.74
N ARG A 146 -1.14 8.08 13.99
CA ARG A 146 -2.42 8.59 14.52
C ARG A 146 -3.57 7.95 13.76
N PRO A 147 -3.89 6.65 14.04
CA PRO A 147 -4.92 5.92 13.31
C PRO A 147 -6.30 6.53 13.54
N ASP A 148 -7.12 6.57 12.50
CA ASP A 148 -8.48 7.11 12.53
C ASP A 148 -9.56 6.04 12.76
N GLY A 149 -9.18 4.79 13.01
CA GLY A 149 -10.09 3.70 13.30
C GLY A 149 -9.42 2.34 13.39
N PRO A 150 -10.21 1.28 13.66
CA PRO A 150 -9.68 -0.09 13.76
C PRO A 150 -8.87 -0.54 12.54
N TYR A 151 -9.28 -0.15 11.34
CA TYR A 151 -8.54 -0.42 10.12
C TYR A 151 -7.14 0.21 10.13
N GLY A 152 -7.04 1.50 10.48
CA GLY A 152 -5.78 2.21 10.64
C GLY A 152 -4.87 1.59 11.71
N ILE A 153 -5.44 1.12 12.84
CA ILE A 153 -4.71 0.36 13.87
C ILE A 153 -4.11 -0.92 13.26
N GLY A 154 -4.90 -1.66 12.45
CA GLY A 154 -4.42 -2.88 11.78
C GLY A 154 -3.27 -2.59 10.81
N LYS A 155 -3.30 -1.47 10.11
CA LYS A 155 -2.21 -1.07 9.20
C LYS A 155 -0.95 -0.64 9.96
N ALA A 156 -1.09 0.10 11.05
CA ALA A 156 0.03 0.44 11.95
C ALA A 156 0.67 -0.81 12.59
N PHE A 157 -0.14 -1.82 12.97
CA PHE A 157 0.37 -3.12 13.40
C PHE A 157 1.25 -3.76 12.32
N GLY A 158 0.81 -3.75 11.05
CA GLY A 158 1.58 -4.33 9.95
C GLY A 158 2.93 -3.62 9.72
N GLU A 159 3.00 -2.29 9.89
CA GLU A 159 4.26 -1.54 9.85
C GLU A 159 5.20 -1.97 10.99
N ALA A 160 4.68 -2.14 12.21
CA ALA A 160 5.46 -2.61 13.35
C ALA A 160 5.93 -4.07 13.18
N ALA A 161 5.05 -4.96 12.70
CA ALA A 161 5.41 -6.35 12.38
C ALA A 161 6.48 -6.40 11.29
N GLY A 162 6.32 -5.64 10.22
CA GLY A 162 7.32 -5.54 9.14
C GLY A 162 8.68 -5.08 9.65
N ARG A 163 8.72 -4.12 10.57
CA ARG A 163 9.97 -3.68 11.22
C ARG A 163 10.61 -4.82 12.03
N TYR A 164 9.81 -5.55 12.82
CA TYR A 164 10.30 -6.69 13.60
C TYR A 164 10.95 -7.75 12.70
N PHE A 165 10.26 -8.20 11.65
CA PHE A 165 10.80 -9.21 10.74
C PHE A 165 12.03 -8.72 9.95
N SER A 166 12.10 -7.44 9.68
CA SER A 166 13.29 -6.83 9.06
C SER A 166 14.50 -6.86 9.98
N ASP A 167 14.31 -6.51 11.26
CA ASP A 167 15.42 -6.46 12.24
C ASP A 167 15.86 -7.85 12.71
N GLN A 168 14.94 -8.81 12.87
CA GLN A 168 15.23 -10.14 13.37
C GLN A 168 15.72 -11.08 12.28
N ASP A 169 15.07 -11.06 11.11
CA ASP A 169 15.27 -12.07 10.06
C ASP A 169 15.97 -11.50 8.82
N GLY A 170 16.23 -10.19 8.79
CA GLY A 170 16.84 -9.50 7.66
C GLY A 170 15.97 -9.41 6.40
N LEU A 171 14.66 -9.70 6.54
CA LEU A 171 13.68 -9.56 5.46
C LEU A 171 13.59 -8.09 5.03
N SER A 172 13.65 -7.81 3.73
CA SER A 172 13.34 -6.45 3.25
C SER A 172 11.83 -6.22 3.33
N VAL A 173 11.37 -5.24 4.12
CA VAL A 173 9.94 -4.90 4.23
C VAL A 173 9.73 -3.42 3.90
N LEU A 174 9.00 -3.14 2.82
CA LEU A 174 8.65 -1.80 2.36
C LEU A 174 7.16 -1.59 2.58
N CYS A 175 6.80 -0.69 3.50
CA CYS A 175 5.42 -0.40 3.86
C CYS A 175 4.91 0.80 3.05
N LEU A 176 3.83 0.63 2.33
CA LEU A 176 3.22 1.69 1.51
C LEU A 176 1.95 2.20 2.18
N ARG A 177 1.98 3.42 2.74
CA ARG A 177 0.79 4.15 3.18
C ARG A 177 0.03 4.64 1.96
N ILE A 178 -0.77 3.74 1.37
CA ILE A 178 -1.51 3.97 0.14
C ILE A 178 -2.60 5.00 0.39
N GLY A 179 -2.66 6.01 -0.48
CA GLY A 179 -3.73 7.01 -0.54
C GLY A 179 -5.03 6.44 -1.11
N THR A 180 -5.86 7.30 -1.68
CA THR A 180 -7.14 6.87 -2.24
C THR A 180 -6.94 6.21 -3.60
N VAL A 181 -7.31 4.94 -3.69
CA VAL A 181 -7.43 4.20 -4.97
C VAL A 181 -8.89 3.81 -5.14
N ASN A 182 -9.51 4.20 -6.24
CA ASN A 182 -10.90 3.87 -6.53
C ASN A 182 -11.05 3.28 -7.94
N LYS A 183 -12.19 2.64 -8.19
CA LYS A 183 -12.45 1.93 -9.44
C LYS A 183 -12.51 2.86 -10.66
N GLN A 184 -12.91 4.11 -10.48
CA GLN A 184 -13.05 5.11 -11.53
C GLN A 184 -11.71 5.77 -11.91
N ASN A 185 -10.65 5.56 -11.13
CA ASN A 185 -9.31 6.12 -11.31
C ASN A 185 -9.31 7.66 -11.40
N ARG A 186 -10.19 8.32 -10.64
CA ARG A 186 -10.33 9.79 -10.61
C ARG A 186 -10.86 10.26 -9.26
N PRO A 187 -10.78 11.58 -8.93
CA PRO A 187 -11.46 12.13 -7.77
C PRO A 187 -12.97 11.88 -7.83
N LEU A 188 -13.57 11.47 -6.70
CA LEU A 188 -15.02 11.27 -6.56
C LEU A 188 -15.62 12.21 -5.51
N ASP A 189 -14.78 12.83 -4.70
CA ASP A 189 -15.12 13.85 -3.72
C ASP A 189 -13.94 14.81 -3.53
N ILE A 190 -14.14 15.83 -2.72
CA ILE A 190 -13.16 16.91 -2.54
C ILE A 190 -11.85 16.43 -1.92
N ARG A 191 -11.91 15.48 -0.97
CA ARG A 191 -10.72 14.90 -0.32
C ARG A 191 -9.81 14.20 -1.34
N HIS A 192 -10.39 13.60 -2.37
CA HIS A 192 -9.62 12.86 -3.38
C HIS A 192 -8.68 13.75 -4.20
N TYR A 193 -8.91 15.07 -4.27
CA TYR A 193 -7.98 16.01 -4.94
C TYR A 193 -6.62 16.12 -4.22
N ALA A 194 -6.57 15.77 -2.94
CA ALA A 194 -5.33 15.69 -2.19
C ALA A 194 -4.77 14.25 -2.12
N THR A 195 -5.64 13.26 -2.07
CA THR A 195 -5.30 11.91 -1.61
C THR A 195 -5.25 10.85 -2.70
N LEU A 196 -5.63 11.17 -3.96
CA LEU A 196 -5.67 10.21 -5.06
C LEU A 196 -4.29 9.60 -5.32
N LEU A 197 -4.26 8.30 -5.44
CA LEU A 197 -3.19 7.53 -6.09
C LEU A 197 -3.79 6.89 -7.34
N SER A 198 -3.42 7.39 -8.52
CA SER A 198 -3.87 6.82 -9.78
C SER A 198 -3.42 5.37 -9.94
N HIS A 199 -4.11 4.61 -10.80
CA HIS A 199 -3.72 3.23 -11.09
C HIS A 199 -2.30 3.16 -11.68
N GLU A 200 -1.95 4.09 -12.53
CA GLU A 200 -0.65 4.17 -13.18
C GLU A 200 0.46 4.51 -12.19
N ASP A 201 0.22 5.46 -11.28
CA ASP A 201 1.19 5.81 -10.23
C ASP A 201 1.31 4.72 -9.16
N LEU A 202 0.22 4.01 -8.85
CA LEU A 202 0.27 2.82 -7.99
C LEU A 202 1.20 1.75 -8.59
N VAL A 203 1.07 1.47 -9.88
CA VAL A 203 1.93 0.49 -10.58
C VAL A 203 3.38 0.97 -10.57
N ARG A 204 3.65 2.25 -10.87
CA ARG A 204 5.00 2.84 -10.81
C ARG A 204 5.62 2.68 -9.42
N LEU A 205 4.87 2.98 -8.36
CA LEU A 205 5.34 2.86 -6.98
C LEU A 205 5.70 1.41 -6.63
N VAL A 206 4.85 0.48 -7.01
CA VAL A 206 5.09 -0.96 -6.75
C VAL A 206 6.31 -1.46 -7.53
N ILE A 207 6.47 -1.09 -8.80
CA ILE A 207 7.67 -1.43 -9.58
C ILE A 207 8.92 -0.83 -8.92
N SER A 208 8.88 0.43 -8.49
CA SER A 208 9.99 1.06 -7.75
C SER A 208 10.36 0.28 -6.48
N CYS A 209 9.37 -0.27 -5.76
CA CYS A 209 9.62 -1.15 -4.62
C CYS A 209 10.23 -2.50 -5.01
N ILE A 210 9.73 -3.14 -6.08
CA ILE A 210 10.27 -4.44 -6.55
C ILE A 210 11.73 -4.29 -6.97
N GLU A 211 12.08 -3.18 -7.61
CA GLU A 211 13.42 -2.90 -8.15
C GLU A 211 14.34 -2.15 -7.17
N ALA A 212 13.83 -1.76 -6.00
CA ALA A 212 14.65 -1.07 -5.00
C ALA A 212 15.90 -1.88 -4.60
N PRO A 213 17.01 -1.24 -4.23
CA PRO A 213 18.23 -1.91 -3.81
C PRO A 213 18.00 -2.97 -2.73
N HIS A 214 18.72 -4.08 -2.77
CA HIS A 214 18.53 -5.20 -1.81
C HIS A 214 18.96 -4.86 -0.39
N ASP A 215 19.79 -3.85 -0.20
CA ASP A 215 20.21 -3.33 1.10
C ASP A 215 19.15 -2.44 1.77
N ARG A 216 18.13 -2.01 1.03
CA ARG A 216 16.96 -1.35 1.61
C ARG A 216 16.15 -2.36 2.42
N LYS A 217 16.42 -2.45 3.73
CA LYS A 217 15.83 -3.45 4.60
C LYS A 217 14.45 -3.08 5.09
N PHE A 218 14.26 -1.81 5.49
CA PHE A 218 12.97 -1.34 5.97
C PHE A 218 12.71 0.11 5.51
N GLY A 219 11.46 0.41 5.22
CA GLY A 219 11.01 1.77 4.93
C GLY A 219 9.49 1.89 4.97
N ILE A 220 9.01 3.07 5.35
CA ILE A 220 7.60 3.46 5.28
C ILE A 220 7.50 4.60 4.30
N TYR A 221 6.57 4.53 3.35
CA TYR A 221 6.43 5.47 2.26
C TYR A 221 4.98 5.85 2.02
N TYR A 222 4.68 7.11 1.82
CA TYR A 222 3.37 7.49 1.31
C TYR A 222 3.27 7.20 -0.19
N GLY A 223 2.17 6.54 -0.57
CA GLY A 223 1.78 6.29 -1.95
C GLY A 223 0.65 7.22 -2.36
N VAL A 224 0.97 8.27 -3.09
CA VAL A 224 0.03 9.27 -3.60
C VAL A 224 0.56 9.81 -4.92
N SER A 225 -0.36 10.23 -5.83
CA SER A 225 0.02 10.91 -7.07
C SER A 225 0.56 12.32 -6.79
N ASP A 226 1.12 13.00 -7.81
CA ASP A 226 1.66 14.36 -7.66
C ASP A 226 0.53 15.41 -7.64
N ASN A 227 -0.43 15.18 -6.72
CA ASN A 227 -1.59 16.04 -6.58
C ASN A 227 -1.19 17.41 -6.05
N LYS A 228 -1.79 18.46 -6.62
CA LYS A 228 -1.56 19.84 -6.18
C LYS A 228 -1.79 20.04 -4.69
N TRP A 229 -2.81 19.45 -4.11
CA TRP A 229 -3.21 19.61 -2.72
C TRP A 229 -2.67 18.50 -1.79
N ARG A 230 -1.72 17.71 -2.29
CA ARG A 230 -1.06 16.65 -1.49
C ARG A 230 -0.40 17.24 -0.24
N PHE A 231 -0.72 16.66 0.90
CA PHE A 231 -0.14 17.03 2.20
C PHE A 231 0.73 15.93 2.81
N TRP A 232 0.90 14.80 2.14
CA TRP A 232 1.88 13.79 2.54
C TRP A 232 3.20 14.00 1.83
N ASP A 233 4.30 13.91 2.60
CA ASP A 233 5.63 13.96 2.02
C ASP A 233 5.96 12.65 1.30
N ILE A 234 6.35 12.74 0.04
CA ILE A 234 6.82 11.61 -0.77
C ILE A 234 8.31 11.70 -1.11
N SER A 235 9.02 12.64 -0.51
CA SER A 235 10.45 12.85 -0.80
C SER A 235 11.28 11.60 -0.53
N ASN A 236 10.95 10.86 0.54
CA ASN A 236 11.64 9.62 0.86
C ASN A 236 11.36 8.52 -0.18
N SER A 237 10.14 8.39 -0.71
CA SER A 237 9.87 7.42 -1.78
C SER A 237 10.55 7.78 -3.09
N MET A 238 10.69 9.06 -3.39
CA MET A 238 11.45 9.55 -4.54
C MET A 238 12.96 9.26 -4.40
N ASN A 239 13.53 9.57 -3.23
CA ASN A 239 14.97 9.44 -2.98
C ASN A 239 15.40 7.98 -2.80
N ASP A 240 14.63 7.19 -2.06
CA ASP A 240 14.99 5.82 -1.67
C ASP A 240 14.63 4.78 -2.73
N LEU A 241 13.52 4.99 -3.43
CA LEU A 241 12.93 4.02 -4.35
C LEU A 241 12.97 4.49 -5.82
N GLY A 242 13.27 5.76 -6.07
CA GLY A 242 13.15 6.34 -7.41
C GLY A 242 11.69 6.49 -7.87
N TYR A 243 10.74 6.54 -6.94
CA TYR A 243 9.34 6.77 -7.28
C TYR A 243 9.16 8.14 -7.95
N SER A 244 8.50 8.16 -9.10
CA SER A 244 8.23 9.39 -9.86
C SER A 244 6.77 9.40 -10.30
N PRO A 245 5.84 9.93 -9.46
CA PRO A 245 4.44 10.07 -9.83
C PRO A 245 4.30 11.03 -11.00
N LYS A 246 3.28 10.81 -11.84
CA LYS A 246 3.06 11.61 -13.05
C LYS A 246 1.65 12.17 -13.14
N ASP A 247 0.71 11.61 -12.36
CA ASP A 247 -0.68 12.00 -12.43
C ASP A 247 -0.99 13.04 -11.35
N ASN A 248 -1.99 13.88 -11.64
CA ASN A 248 -2.44 14.95 -10.75
C ASN A 248 -3.96 15.03 -10.79
N ALA A 249 -4.58 14.97 -9.64
CA ALA A 249 -6.04 15.00 -9.50
C ALA A 249 -6.69 16.30 -10.03
N GLU A 250 -5.95 17.41 -10.11
CA GLU A 250 -6.46 18.67 -10.67
C GLU A 250 -6.90 18.57 -12.13
N LEU A 251 -6.40 17.56 -12.88
CA LEU A 251 -6.82 17.34 -14.27
C LEU A 251 -8.32 17.04 -14.42
N TRP A 252 -8.99 16.66 -13.32
CA TRP A 252 -10.42 16.37 -13.30
C TRP A 252 -11.28 17.47 -12.67
N ARG A 253 -10.69 18.60 -12.19
CA ARG A 253 -11.47 19.62 -11.44
C ARG A 253 -12.54 20.31 -12.27
N ASP A 254 -12.29 20.51 -13.56
CA ASP A 254 -13.16 21.25 -14.48
C ASP A 254 -13.88 20.33 -15.48
N THR A 255 -13.92 19.02 -15.24
CA THR A 255 -14.47 18.04 -16.19
C THR A 255 -15.84 17.48 -15.81
N ASP A 256 -16.49 17.99 -14.74
CA ASP A 256 -17.84 17.59 -14.30
C ASP A 256 -18.90 18.61 -14.66
#